data_af6263617cd5ac3294b7a5fe7013eb6b
#
_entry.id   af6263617cd5ac3294b7a5fe7013eb6b
#
_cell.length_a   1.000
_cell.length_b   1.000
_cell.length_c   1.000
_cell.angle_alpha   90.00
_cell.angle_beta   90.00
_cell.angle_gamma   90.00
#
_symmetry.space_group_name_H-M   'P 1'
#
loop_
_entity.id
_entity.type
_entity.pdbx_description
1 polymer ?
#
loop_
_entity_poly.entity_id
_entity_poly.type
_entity_poly.pdbx_seq_one_letter_code
_entity_poly.pdbx_strand_id
1 'polypeptide(L)'
;MNRKKSFANLLKITCVMVCSISTQLVWADKTDSESITDTAMGTDCSVRVFGSDGTAKDIMDMLSDIENKYLSWRIEGSDIANINENASESEPVMPSKWTYSYLENVLDLARKSSGAFDPTLGRLSQLWNLESDNPYIPSKSELTELLLETGWEKISLGDGEVFLKDGVQIDLGAVGKGIGCDEARKMLEEADADAAVVSVGGSILTYGKKPDGKPWKIGIANPRNEDGESYLGSLTIDGTCSISTSGDYEKYVIEDGVRYHHILDPKTGYPADSGLISVTIVCEKGWLSDGLSTACFVIGYEDSLPLLETYQAEAVFVTEDKEVIVTDGLKDMFTLTDSSYEQVEE
;
A
#
# COMPACT_ATOMS: atom_id res chain seq x y z
N MET A 1 -58.66 15.80 -3.86
CA MET A 1 -57.71 15.71 -5.00
C MET A 1 -56.33 16.11 -4.47
N ASN A 2 -55.66 15.14 -3.81
CA ASN A 2 -54.37 15.33 -3.14
C ASN A 2 -53.23 14.83 -4.02
N ARG A 3 -52.40 15.73 -4.53
CA ARG A 3 -51.13 15.42 -5.18
C ARG A 3 -50.05 15.24 -4.10
N LYS A 4 -49.67 14.01 -3.85
CA LYS A 4 -48.41 13.67 -3.15
C LYS A 4 -47.24 14.07 -4.03
N LYS A 5 -46.46 15.05 -3.63
CA LYS A 5 -45.12 15.32 -4.20
C LYS A 5 -44.16 14.31 -3.57
N SER A 6 -43.72 13.37 -4.35
CA SER A 6 -42.60 12.51 -4.05
C SER A 6 -41.33 13.35 -4.20
N PHE A 7 -40.63 13.63 -3.11
CA PHE A 7 -39.26 14.12 -3.14
C PHE A 7 -38.36 12.90 -3.34
N ALA A 8 -37.94 12.66 -4.56
CA ALA A 8 -36.80 11.80 -4.82
C ALA A 8 -35.55 12.60 -4.42
N ASN A 9 -34.97 12.28 -3.26
CA ASN A 9 -33.62 12.71 -2.94
C ASN A 9 -32.70 12.02 -3.91
N LEU A 10 -32.17 12.77 -4.86
CA LEU A 10 -31.12 12.36 -5.75
C LEU A 10 -29.83 12.40 -4.93
N LEU A 11 -29.45 11.23 -4.42
CA LEU A 11 -28.16 11.00 -3.76
C LEU A 11 -27.09 11.25 -4.84
N LYS A 12 -26.41 12.38 -4.74
CA LYS A 12 -25.21 12.61 -5.54
C LYS A 12 -24.08 11.86 -4.86
N ILE A 13 -23.94 10.59 -5.21
CA ILE A 13 -22.70 9.85 -4.96
C ILE A 13 -21.68 10.49 -5.90
N THR A 14 -20.82 11.33 -5.35
CA THR A 14 -19.64 11.80 -6.06
C THR A 14 -18.61 10.70 -5.92
N CYS A 15 -18.65 9.74 -6.84
CA CYS A 15 -17.53 8.82 -7.03
C CYS A 15 -16.37 9.69 -7.54
N VAL A 16 -15.47 10.05 -6.65
CA VAL A 16 -14.22 10.68 -7.04
C VAL A 16 -13.39 9.56 -7.65
N MET A 17 -13.39 9.51 -8.99
CA MET A 17 -12.41 8.75 -9.73
C MET A 17 -11.06 9.30 -9.29
N VAL A 18 -10.32 8.53 -8.48
CA VAL A 18 -8.95 8.89 -8.11
C VAL A 18 -8.19 8.95 -9.43
N CYS A 19 -7.90 10.14 -9.89
CA CYS A 19 -6.84 10.35 -10.85
C CYS A 19 -5.58 9.79 -10.19
N SER A 20 -5.16 8.61 -10.66
CA SER A 20 -3.85 8.07 -10.37
C SER A 20 -2.86 9.20 -10.51
N ILE A 21 -2.19 9.51 -9.40
CA ILE A 21 -1.11 10.47 -9.38
C ILE A 21 -0.01 9.87 -10.26
N SER A 22 -0.06 10.18 -11.56
CA SER A 22 1.13 9.99 -12.36
C SER A 22 2.16 10.94 -11.76
N THR A 23 3.07 10.37 -10.98
CA THR A 23 4.32 11.03 -10.63
C THR A 23 5.00 11.39 -11.95
N GLN A 24 4.65 12.55 -12.51
CA GLN A 24 5.39 13.12 -13.63
C GLN A 24 6.75 13.51 -13.08
N LEU A 25 7.64 12.52 -13.04
CA LEU A 25 9.05 12.73 -12.86
C LEU A 25 9.53 13.56 -14.06
N VAL A 26 9.62 14.88 -13.88
CA VAL A 26 10.18 15.78 -14.91
C VAL A 26 11.66 15.49 -15.03
N TRP A 27 12.01 14.67 -16.00
CA TRP A 27 13.38 14.29 -16.31
C TRP A 27 13.92 15.16 -17.42
N ALA A 28 14.89 15.97 -17.10
CA ALA A 28 15.73 16.68 -18.06
C ALA A 28 17.16 16.17 -17.91
N ASP A 29 17.47 14.99 -18.48
CA ASP A 29 18.85 14.62 -18.74
C ASP A 29 18.97 13.52 -19.83
N LYS A 30 19.90 13.72 -20.75
CA LYS A 30 20.25 12.84 -21.87
C LYS A 30 21.18 11.70 -21.40
N THR A 31 20.72 10.84 -20.51
CA THR A 31 21.39 9.56 -20.24
C THR A 31 20.52 8.48 -20.88
N ASP A 32 21.15 7.51 -21.57
CA ASP A 32 20.44 6.38 -22.14
C ASP A 32 19.65 5.68 -21.04
N SER A 33 18.33 5.80 -21.09
CA SER A 33 17.42 5.18 -20.15
C SER A 33 16.18 4.70 -20.87
N GLU A 34 15.70 3.53 -20.51
CA GLU A 34 14.39 3.03 -20.89
C GLU A 34 13.35 3.47 -19.86
N SER A 35 12.15 3.86 -20.32
CA SER A 35 11.04 4.20 -19.44
C SER A 35 9.74 3.64 -20.01
N ILE A 36 8.96 3.01 -19.14
CA ILE A 36 7.63 2.48 -19.44
C ILE A 36 6.66 2.94 -18.36
N THR A 37 5.44 3.26 -18.78
CA THR A 37 4.30 3.53 -17.89
C THR A 37 3.13 2.69 -18.38
N ASP A 38 2.51 1.93 -17.49
CA ASP A 38 1.35 1.08 -17.77
C ASP A 38 0.57 0.85 -16.47
N THR A 39 -0.55 0.14 -16.55
CA THR A 39 -1.35 -0.26 -15.40
C THR A 39 -1.07 -1.72 -15.04
N ALA A 40 -0.67 -1.97 -13.80
CA ALA A 40 -0.50 -3.29 -13.22
C ALA A 40 -0.86 -3.25 -11.73
N MET A 41 -1.18 -4.39 -11.13
CA MET A 41 -1.51 -4.50 -9.70
C MET A 41 -2.61 -3.51 -9.26
N GLY A 42 -3.58 -3.26 -10.15
CA GLY A 42 -4.71 -2.35 -9.90
C GLY A 42 -4.34 -0.87 -9.77
N THR A 43 -3.17 -0.46 -10.21
CA THR A 43 -2.68 0.93 -10.11
C THR A 43 -1.81 1.32 -11.32
N ASP A 44 -1.54 2.62 -11.46
CA ASP A 44 -0.56 3.09 -12.44
C ASP A 44 0.85 2.76 -11.95
N CYS A 45 1.64 2.21 -12.86
CA CYS A 45 3.03 1.83 -12.64
C CYS A 45 3.94 2.59 -13.60
N SER A 46 5.11 2.99 -13.13
CA SER A 46 6.15 3.55 -13.98
C SER A 46 7.50 2.95 -13.63
N VAL A 47 8.24 2.57 -14.65
CA VAL A 47 9.56 1.96 -14.52
C VAL A 47 10.53 2.77 -15.38
N ARG A 48 11.64 3.21 -14.80
CA ARG A 48 12.76 3.81 -15.53
C ARG A 48 14.04 3.14 -15.11
N VAL A 49 14.76 2.62 -16.10
CA VAL A 49 16.02 1.89 -15.91
C VAL A 49 17.14 2.57 -16.68
N PHE A 50 18.32 2.61 -16.10
CA PHE A 50 19.57 3.10 -16.69
C PHE A 50 20.57 1.95 -16.78
N GLY A 51 21.30 1.87 -17.87
CA GLY A 51 22.40 0.92 -18.06
C GLY A 51 21.96 -0.51 -18.46
N SER A 52 20.65 -0.74 -18.70
CA SER A 52 20.16 -2.04 -19.15
C SER A 52 18.93 -1.87 -20.07
N ASP A 53 19.00 -2.41 -21.28
CA ASP A 53 17.93 -2.35 -22.28
C ASP A 53 16.98 -3.53 -22.13
N GLY A 54 15.66 -3.28 -22.27
CA GLY A 54 14.59 -4.28 -22.16
C GLY A 54 14.12 -4.54 -20.74
N THR A 55 14.93 -4.20 -19.73
CA THR A 55 14.65 -4.50 -18.33
C THR A 55 13.40 -3.76 -17.80
N ALA A 56 13.13 -2.54 -18.25
CA ALA A 56 11.93 -1.80 -17.82
C ALA A 56 10.66 -2.52 -18.29
N LYS A 57 10.65 -3.07 -19.50
CA LYS A 57 9.54 -3.87 -20.00
C LYS A 57 9.39 -5.18 -19.23
N ASP A 58 10.46 -5.87 -18.98
CA ASP A 58 10.43 -7.14 -18.25
C ASP A 58 9.93 -6.96 -16.82
N ILE A 59 10.28 -5.86 -16.15
CA ILE A 59 9.74 -5.49 -14.84
C ILE A 59 8.22 -5.23 -14.93
N MET A 60 7.74 -4.51 -15.93
CA MET A 60 6.31 -4.25 -16.09
C MET A 60 5.52 -5.55 -16.33
N ASP A 61 6.05 -6.43 -17.18
CA ASP A 61 5.45 -7.75 -17.42
C ASP A 61 5.44 -8.60 -16.13
N MET A 62 6.52 -8.56 -15.34
CA MET A 62 6.62 -9.24 -14.04
C MET A 62 5.59 -8.73 -13.04
N LEU A 63 5.34 -7.42 -12.94
CA LEU A 63 4.33 -6.86 -12.03
C LEU A 63 2.94 -7.45 -12.32
N SER A 64 2.56 -7.57 -13.59
CA SER A 64 1.31 -8.21 -13.99
C SER A 64 1.31 -9.71 -13.68
N ASP A 65 2.44 -10.37 -13.90
CA ASP A 65 2.60 -11.82 -13.67
C ASP A 65 2.45 -12.18 -12.19
N ILE A 66 3.08 -11.44 -11.28
CA ILE A 66 2.97 -11.74 -9.83
C ILE A 66 1.56 -11.49 -9.29
N GLU A 67 0.87 -10.46 -9.78
CA GLU A 67 -0.54 -10.23 -9.44
C GLU A 67 -1.39 -11.44 -9.86
N ASN A 68 -1.28 -11.82 -11.13
CA ASN A 68 -2.13 -12.86 -11.72
C ASN A 68 -1.85 -14.26 -11.18
N LYS A 69 -0.60 -14.57 -10.88
CA LYS A 69 -0.19 -15.94 -10.50
C LYS A 69 -0.19 -16.18 -9.00
N TYR A 70 0.05 -15.12 -8.20
CA TYR A 70 0.36 -15.32 -6.79
C TYR A 70 -0.48 -14.48 -5.83
N LEU A 71 -0.60 -13.15 -6.06
CA LEU A 71 -1.06 -12.23 -5.03
C LEU A 71 -2.56 -11.98 -5.02
N SER A 72 -3.22 -11.97 -6.18
CA SER A 72 -4.61 -11.52 -6.26
C SER A 72 -5.57 -12.60 -5.81
N TRP A 73 -6.32 -12.33 -4.75
CA TRP A 73 -7.44 -13.20 -4.35
C TRP A 73 -8.63 -13.13 -5.33
N ARG A 74 -8.65 -12.14 -6.23
CA ARG A 74 -9.73 -11.92 -7.23
C ARG A 74 -9.53 -12.72 -8.50
N ILE A 75 -8.33 -13.26 -8.72
CA ILE A 75 -7.96 -13.95 -9.96
C ILE A 75 -7.92 -15.45 -9.69
N GLU A 76 -8.86 -16.18 -10.33
CA GLU A 76 -8.94 -17.63 -10.25
C GLU A 76 -7.61 -18.29 -10.68
N GLY A 77 -7.11 -19.19 -9.86
CA GLY A 77 -5.87 -19.93 -10.10
C GLY A 77 -4.62 -19.23 -9.57
N SER A 78 -4.70 -18.03 -8.99
CA SER A 78 -3.60 -17.47 -8.21
C SER A 78 -3.39 -18.26 -6.91
N ASP A 79 -2.17 -18.18 -6.33
CA ASP A 79 -1.89 -18.88 -5.08
C ASP A 79 -2.82 -18.43 -3.94
N ILE A 80 -3.04 -17.12 -3.79
CA ILE A 80 -3.90 -16.59 -2.72
C ILE A 80 -5.38 -16.95 -2.95
N ALA A 81 -5.87 -16.90 -4.19
CA ALA A 81 -7.24 -17.35 -4.48
C ALA A 81 -7.40 -18.84 -4.17
N ASN A 82 -6.42 -19.68 -4.57
CA ASN A 82 -6.43 -21.11 -4.29
C ASN A 82 -6.37 -21.44 -2.78
N ILE A 83 -5.55 -20.69 -2.02
CA ILE A 83 -5.51 -20.83 -0.54
C ILE A 83 -6.88 -20.47 0.03
N ASN A 84 -7.45 -19.33 -0.33
CA ASN A 84 -8.74 -18.85 0.17
C ASN A 84 -9.91 -19.78 -0.16
N GLU A 85 -9.86 -20.49 -1.29
CA GLU A 85 -10.91 -21.39 -1.74
C GLU A 85 -10.82 -22.79 -1.10
N ASN A 86 -9.59 -23.29 -0.92
CA ASN A 86 -9.36 -24.70 -0.66
C ASN A 86 -8.68 -25.02 0.69
N ALA A 87 -8.05 -24.04 1.35
CA ALA A 87 -7.41 -24.30 2.64
C ALA A 87 -8.42 -24.32 3.79
N SER A 88 -8.23 -25.28 4.70
CA SER A 88 -8.97 -25.37 5.97
C SER A 88 -8.04 -25.83 7.10
N GLU A 89 -8.56 -26.02 8.32
CA GLU A 89 -7.77 -26.57 9.44
C GLU A 89 -7.37 -28.04 9.21
N SER A 90 -8.12 -28.80 8.41
CA SER A 90 -7.87 -30.22 8.15
C SER A 90 -7.34 -30.52 6.76
N GLU A 91 -7.51 -29.61 5.82
CA GLU A 91 -7.11 -29.75 4.42
C GLU A 91 -6.26 -28.52 4.05
N PRO A 92 -4.92 -28.57 4.23
CA PRO A 92 -4.07 -27.47 3.88
C PRO A 92 -3.85 -27.33 2.38
N VAL A 93 -3.42 -26.15 1.96
CA VAL A 93 -2.98 -25.87 0.59
C VAL A 93 -1.47 -25.65 0.59
N MET A 94 -0.77 -26.22 -0.37
CA MET A 94 0.65 -25.97 -0.63
C MET A 94 0.77 -24.97 -1.79
N PRO A 95 0.99 -23.68 -1.52
CA PRO A 95 1.23 -22.68 -2.55
C PRO A 95 2.63 -22.82 -3.14
N SER A 96 3.00 -21.93 -4.06
CA SER A 96 4.39 -21.78 -4.47
C SER A 96 5.29 -21.44 -3.27
N LYS A 97 6.58 -21.80 -3.35
CA LYS A 97 7.57 -21.42 -2.32
C LYS A 97 7.70 -19.91 -2.19
N TRP A 98 7.48 -19.20 -3.29
CA TRP A 98 7.51 -17.75 -3.34
C TRP A 98 6.39 -17.15 -2.46
N THR A 99 5.15 -17.54 -2.68
CA THR A 99 4.00 -17.10 -1.87
C THR A 99 4.14 -17.50 -0.40
N TYR A 100 4.58 -18.73 -0.14
CA TYR A 100 4.79 -19.22 1.22
C TYR A 100 5.79 -18.35 1.98
N SER A 101 6.92 -17.99 1.36
CA SER A 101 7.93 -17.13 1.99
C SER A 101 7.42 -15.72 2.30
N TYR A 102 6.58 -15.14 1.43
CA TYR A 102 5.95 -13.85 1.73
C TYR A 102 4.90 -13.98 2.85
N LEU A 103 4.15 -15.07 2.92
CA LEU A 103 3.22 -15.31 4.03
C LEU A 103 3.94 -15.42 5.38
N GLU A 104 5.13 -16.04 5.44
CA GLU A 104 5.94 -16.07 6.67
C GLU A 104 6.29 -14.64 7.13
N ASN A 105 6.76 -13.80 6.20
CA ASN A 105 7.10 -12.40 6.50
C ASN A 105 5.87 -11.57 6.93
N VAL A 106 4.76 -11.74 6.23
CA VAL A 106 3.49 -11.05 6.49
C VAL A 106 2.93 -11.40 7.86
N LEU A 107 2.98 -12.68 8.25
CA LEU A 107 2.55 -13.12 9.59
C LEU A 107 3.52 -12.65 10.69
N ASP A 108 4.81 -12.53 10.41
CA ASP A 108 5.74 -11.91 11.36
C ASP A 108 5.42 -10.43 11.60
N LEU A 109 5.09 -9.68 10.55
CA LEU A 109 4.65 -8.28 10.66
C LEU A 109 3.32 -8.19 11.43
N ALA A 110 2.34 -9.03 11.11
CA ALA A 110 1.06 -9.07 11.81
C ALA A 110 1.24 -9.31 13.32
N ARG A 111 2.09 -10.28 13.68
CA ARG A 111 2.43 -10.56 15.08
C ARG A 111 3.11 -9.37 15.76
N LYS A 112 4.13 -8.78 15.14
CA LYS A 112 4.92 -7.68 15.74
C LYS A 112 4.16 -6.37 15.83
N SER A 113 3.22 -6.13 14.90
CA SER A 113 2.30 -5.00 14.98
C SER A 113 1.10 -5.25 15.91
N SER A 114 1.07 -6.40 16.62
CA SER A 114 -0.07 -6.80 17.47
C SER A 114 -1.40 -6.81 16.72
N GLY A 115 -1.37 -7.19 15.44
CA GLY A 115 -2.51 -7.29 14.55
C GLY A 115 -2.96 -5.95 13.94
N ALA A 116 -2.20 -4.87 14.07
CA ALA A 116 -2.51 -3.61 13.39
C ALA A 116 -2.38 -3.76 11.85
N PHE A 117 -1.39 -4.52 11.41
CA PHE A 117 -1.38 -5.12 10.09
C PHE A 117 -2.00 -6.52 10.20
N ASP A 118 -3.05 -6.78 9.45
CA ASP A 118 -3.72 -8.08 9.43
C ASP A 118 -4.05 -8.49 7.98
N PRO A 119 -3.47 -9.59 7.49
CA PRO A 119 -3.71 -10.05 6.13
C PRO A 119 -5.06 -10.77 5.97
N THR A 120 -5.92 -10.80 6.98
CA THR A 120 -7.21 -11.51 6.94
C THR A 120 -8.42 -10.60 6.74
N LEU A 121 -8.21 -9.35 6.35
CA LEU A 121 -9.29 -8.37 6.17
C LEU A 121 -10.02 -8.49 4.82
N GLY A 122 -9.70 -9.47 3.99
CA GLY A 122 -10.23 -9.60 2.63
C GLY A 122 -11.75 -9.55 2.56
N ARG A 123 -12.47 -10.23 3.47
CA ARG A 123 -13.93 -10.21 3.51
C ARG A 123 -14.51 -8.87 3.95
N LEU A 124 -13.83 -8.17 4.86
CA LEU A 124 -14.20 -6.80 5.25
C LEU A 124 -13.98 -5.83 4.08
N SER A 125 -12.84 -5.91 3.40
CA SER A 125 -12.57 -5.10 2.21
C SER A 125 -13.60 -5.35 1.11
N GLN A 126 -14.02 -6.61 0.91
CA GLN A 126 -15.09 -6.96 -0.03
C GLN A 126 -16.44 -6.37 0.36
N LEU A 127 -16.78 -6.38 1.65
CA LEU A 127 -18.04 -5.82 2.14
C LEU A 127 -18.08 -4.30 1.96
N TRP A 128 -17.02 -3.59 2.32
CA TRP A 128 -16.91 -2.15 2.12
C TRP A 128 -16.93 -1.75 0.64
N ASN A 129 -16.33 -2.59 -0.22
CA ASN A 129 -16.32 -2.43 -1.67
C ASN A 129 -15.88 -1.03 -2.17
N LEU A 130 -14.98 -0.38 -1.44
CA LEU A 130 -14.55 1.02 -1.69
C LEU A 130 -13.79 1.20 -3.01
N GLU A 131 -13.34 0.11 -3.62
CA GLU A 131 -12.63 0.11 -4.91
C GLU A 131 -13.57 0.07 -6.12
N SER A 132 -14.87 -0.01 -5.90
CA SER A 132 -15.88 -0.12 -6.97
C SER A 132 -16.68 1.16 -7.17
N ASP A 133 -17.43 1.22 -8.26
CA ASP A 133 -18.40 2.29 -8.53
C ASP A 133 -19.59 2.30 -7.56
N ASN A 134 -19.73 1.28 -6.73
CA ASN A 134 -20.82 1.12 -5.77
C ASN A 134 -20.28 0.79 -4.38
N PRO A 135 -19.60 1.72 -3.73
CA PRO A 135 -19.11 1.54 -2.37
C PRO A 135 -20.29 1.30 -1.40
N TYR A 136 -20.05 0.50 -0.38
CA TYR A 136 -21.05 0.17 0.63
C TYR A 136 -20.55 0.56 2.01
N ILE A 137 -21.41 1.14 2.85
CA ILE A 137 -21.10 1.41 4.25
C ILE A 137 -21.81 0.37 5.11
N PRO A 138 -21.04 -0.60 5.67
CA PRO A 138 -21.62 -1.70 6.42
C PRO A 138 -22.25 -1.25 7.74
N SER A 139 -23.30 -1.94 8.14
CA SER A 139 -23.85 -1.82 9.48
C SER A 139 -22.90 -2.44 10.53
N LYS A 140 -23.03 -1.98 11.78
CA LYS A 140 -22.24 -2.54 12.89
C LYS A 140 -22.44 -4.06 13.05
N SER A 141 -23.64 -4.59 12.77
CA SER A 141 -23.90 -6.03 12.87
C SER A 141 -23.14 -6.82 11.81
N GLU A 142 -23.12 -6.36 10.56
CA GLU A 142 -22.36 -7.01 9.47
C GLU A 142 -20.86 -7.04 9.77
N LEU A 143 -20.31 -5.91 10.25
CA LEU A 143 -18.89 -5.86 10.64
C LEU A 143 -18.60 -6.81 11.81
N THR A 144 -19.49 -6.86 12.83
CA THR A 144 -19.30 -7.75 13.99
C THR A 144 -19.28 -9.22 13.57
N GLU A 145 -20.11 -9.61 12.61
CA GLU A 145 -20.13 -10.99 12.09
C GLU A 145 -18.85 -11.33 11.33
N LEU A 146 -18.38 -10.45 10.44
CA LEU A 146 -17.16 -10.70 9.68
C LEU A 146 -15.89 -10.62 10.52
N LEU A 147 -15.86 -9.80 11.57
CA LEU A 147 -14.73 -9.77 12.50
C LEU A 147 -14.50 -11.11 13.22
N LEU A 148 -15.53 -11.96 13.35
CA LEU A 148 -15.35 -13.33 13.84
C LEU A 148 -14.55 -14.21 12.89
N GLU A 149 -14.46 -13.83 11.62
CA GLU A 149 -13.73 -14.55 10.56
C GLU A 149 -12.39 -13.89 10.23
N THR A 150 -11.98 -12.84 10.94
CA THR A 150 -10.67 -12.16 10.81
C THR A 150 -9.74 -12.53 11.96
N GLY A 151 -8.47 -12.27 11.79
CA GLY A 151 -7.41 -12.47 12.78
C GLY A 151 -6.27 -13.32 12.23
N TRP A 152 -5.08 -12.72 12.12
CA TRP A 152 -3.88 -13.36 11.58
C TRP A 152 -3.51 -14.68 12.31
N GLU A 153 -3.87 -14.83 13.58
CA GLU A 153 -3.65 -16.04 14.38
C GLU A 153 -4.47 -17.24 13.86
N LYS A 154 -5.39 -17.01 12.94
CA LYS A 154 -6.19 -18.05 12.29
C LYS A 154 -5.51 -18.64 11.06
N ILE A 155 -4.37 -18.12 10.68
CA ILE A 155 -3.49 -18.67 9.65
C ILE A 155 -2.40 -19.46 10.32
N SER A 156 -2.17 -20.69 9.90
CA SER A 156 -1.03 -21.51 10.37
C SER A 156 -0.20 -21.97 9.18
N LEU A 157 1.11 -21.89 9.33
CA LEU A 157 2.09 -22.35 8.34
C LEU A 157 2.87 -23.53 8.88
N GLY A 158 3.10 -24.56 8.06
CA GLY A 158 3.91 -25.70 8.42
C GLY A 158 4.28 -26.55 7.22
N ASP A 159 5.55 -26.97 7.10
CA ASP A 159 6.06 -27.84 6.05
C ASP A 159 5.76 -27.41 4.60
N GLY A 160 5.65 -26.08 4.36
CA GLY A 160 5.29 -25.50 3.06
C GLY A 160 3.78 -25.45 2.82
N GLU A 161 2.97 -25.80 3.77
CA GLU A 161 1.52 -25.84 3.72
C GLU A 161 0.90 -24.68 4.50
N VAL A 162 -0.26 -24.20 4.03
CA VAL A 162 -1.06 -23.13 4.62
C VAL A 162 -2.39 -23.71 5.10
N PHE A 163 -2.68 -23.50 6.38
CA PHE A 163 -3.94 -23.87 7.02
C PHE A 163 -4.73 -22.61 7.36
N LEU A 164 -6.01 -22.61 7.09
CA LEU A 164 -6.93 -21.53 7.45
C LEU A 164 -8.03 -22.06 8.38
N LYS A 165 -8.39 -21.27 9.40
CA LYS A 165 -9.65 -21.50 10.12
C LYS A 165 -10.83 -21.11 9.27
N ASP A 166 -11.99 -21.71 9.54
CA ASP A 166 -13.22 -21.46 8.77
C ASP A 166 -13.55 -19.97 8.65
N GLY A 167 -13.86 -19.56 7.44
CA GLY A 167 -14.27 -18.21 7.09
C GLY A 167 -13.14 -17.22 6.82
N VAL A 168 -11.90 -17.55 7.18
CA VAL A 168 -10.74 -16.66 6.95
C VAL A 168 -10.42 -16.55 5.47
N GLN A 169 -10.13 -15.33 5.03
CA GLN A 169 -9.61 -15.06 3.67
C GLN A 169 -8.41 -14.14 3.74
N ILE A 170 -7.33 -14.55 3.08
CA ILE A 170 -6.09 -13.78 2.98
C ILE A 170 -6.25 -12.72 1.88
N ASP A 171 -5.84 -11.50 2.18
CA ASP A 171 -5.65 -10.41 1.25
C ASP A 171 -4.27 -9.79 1.47
N LEU A 172 -3.45 -9.79 0.42
CA LEU A 172 -2.10 -9.22 0.42
C LEU A 172 -2.03 -7.83 -0.21
N GLY A 173 -3.16 -7.16 -0.40
CA GLY A 173 -3.23 -5.83 -1.03
C GLY A 173 -2.37 -4.77 -0.33
N ALA A 174 -2.22 -4.86 0.99
CA ALA A 174 -1.43 -3.92 1.79
C ALA A 174 0.09 -4.15 1.77
N VAL A 175 0.58 -5.17 1.04
CA VAL A 175 2.01 -5.45 0.83
C VAL A 175 2.35 -5.72 -0.64
N GLY A 176 1.33 -5.88 -1.48
CA GLY A 176 1.49 -6.37 -2.84
C GLY A 176 2.34 -5.44 -3.71
N LYS A 177 2.13 -4.13 -3.60
CA LYS A 177 2.89 -3.14 -4.36
C LYS A 177 4.37 -3.12 -3.95
N GLY A 178 4.61 -3.20 -2.65
CA GLY A 178 5.95 -3.32 -2.11
C GLY A 178 6.65 -4.61 -2.50
N ILE A 179 5.93 -5.74 -2.57
CA ILE A 179 6.45 -7.00 -3.12
C ILE A 179 6.87 -6.82 -4.58
N GLY A 180 6.07 -6.10 -5.38
CA GLY A 180 6.43 -5.74 -6.76
C GLY A 180 7.75 -4.97 -6.84
N CYS A 181 7.98 -4.03 -5.92
CA CYS A 181 9.26 -3.31 -5.82
C CYS A 181 10.43 -4.22 -5.47
N ASP A 182 10.24 -5.21 -4.57
CA ASP A 182 11.30 -6.16 -4.21
C ASP A 182 11.65 -7.09 -5.37
N GLU A 183 10.67 -7.57 -6.12
CA GLU A 183 10.92 -8.40 -7.31
C GLU A 183 11.59 -7.58 -8.43
N ALA A 184 11.17 -6.32 -8.62
CA ALA A 184 11.83 -5.40 -9.53
C ALA A 184 13.30 -5.19 -9.16
N ARG A 185 13.63 -5.05 -7.87
CA ARG A 185 15.01 -4.95 -7.38
C ARG A 185 15.84 -6.16 -7.79
N LYS A 186 15.32 -7.38 -7.60
CA LYS A 186 16.01 -8.61 -8.00
C LYS A 186 16.31 -8.65 -9.51
N MET A 187 15.33 -8.26 -10.33
CA MET A 187 15.53 -8.20 -11.77
C MET A 187 16.57 -7.16 -12.18
N LEU A 188 16.61 -6.00 -11.52
CA LEU A 188 17.63 -4.97 -11.75
C LEU A 188 19.04 -5.46 -11.36
N GLU A 189 19.16 -6.20 -10.25
CA GLU A 189 20.40 -6.83 -9.82
C GLU A 189 20.87 -7.91 -10.82
N GLU A 190 19.96 -8.77 -11.31
CA GLU A 190 20.23 -9.80 -12.30
C GLU A 190 20.62 -9.23 -13.69
N ALA A 191 20.04 -8.09 -14.06
CA ALA A 191 20.31 -7.37 -15.28
C ALA A 191 21.58 -6.50 -15.24
N ASP A 192 22.27 -6.42 -14.08
CA ASP A 192 23.40 -5.55 -13.81
C ASP A 192 23.11 -4.08 -14.18
N ALA A 193 21.89 -3.62 -13.87
CA ALA A 193 21.45 -2.26 -14.15
C ALA A 193 22.21 -1.24 -13.29
N ASP A 194 22.58 -0.09 -13.87
CA ASP A 194 23.31 0.96 -13.16
C ASP A 194 22.43 1.64 -12.10
N ALA A 195 21.21 1.97 -12.49
CA ALA A 195 20.25 2.67 -11.63
C ALA A 195 18.82 2.50 -12.15
N ALA A 196 17.84 2.65 -11.26
CA ALA A 196 16.44 2.66 -11.66
C ALA A 196 15.55 3.40 -10.64
N VAL A 197 14.37 3.78 -11.09
CA VAL A 197 13.22 4.10 -10.24
C VAL A 197 12.02 3.32 -10.74
N VAL A 198 11.38 2.61 -9.82
CA VAL A 198 10.16 1.84 -10.07
C VAL A 198 9.08 2.37 -9.15
N SER A 199 7.94 2.76 -9.71
CA SER A 199 6.76 3.21 -8.97
C SER A 199 5.61 2.24 -9.25
N VAL A 200 5.02 1.72 -8.21
CA VAL A 200 3.84 0.85 -8.22
C VAL A 200 2.79 1.51 -7.32
N GLY A 201 1.99 2.42 -7.90
CA GLY A 201 1.09 3.26 -7.11
C GLY A 201 1.85 4.05 -6.03
N GLY A 202 1.45 3.85 -4.76
CA GLY A 202 2.07 4.51 -3.60
C GLY A 202 3.39 3.90 -3.13
N SER A 203 3.88 2.82 -3.77
CA SER A 203 5.15 2.17 -3.42
C SER A 203 6.22 2.47 -4.47
N ILE A 204 7.40 2.90 -4.03
CA ILE A 204 8.50 3.33 -4.90
C ILE A 204 9.79 2.63 -4.49
N LEU A 205 10.50 2.08 -5.47
CA LEU A 205 11.87 1.63 -5.34
C LEU A 205 12.80 2.64 -6.01
N THR A 206 13.81 3.12 -5.28
CA THR A 206 15.01 3.71 -5.88
C THR A 206 16.10 2.64 -5.91
N TYR A 207 16.82 2.52 -7.02
CA TYR A 207 17.88 1.53 -7.17
C TYR A 207 19.16 2.21 -7.69
N GLY A 208 20.28 1.91 -7.06
CA GLY A 208 21.58 2.46 -7.45
C GLY A 208 21.67 3.99 -7.30
N LYS A 209 22.75 4.55 -7.80
CA LYS A 209 22.98 5.99 -7.83
C LYS A 209 22.56 6.57 -9.17
N LYS A 210 21.83 7.68 -9.11
CA LYS A 210 21.40 8.38 -10.32
C LYS A 210 22.61 8.73 -11.21
N PRO A 211 22.56 8.51 -12.53
CA PRO A 211 23.73 8.68 -13.43
C PRO A 211 24.29 10.09 -13.48
N ASP A 212 23.50 11.12 -13.15
CA ASP A 212 23.98 12.52 -13.07
C ASP A 212 24.69 12.82 -11.73
N GLY A 213 24.86 11.82 -10.87
CA GLY A 213 25.49 11.94 -9.54
C GLY A 213 24.64 12.66 -8.49
N LYS A 214 23.42 13.07 -8.82
CA LYS A 214 22.50 13.68 -7.85
C LYS A 214 21.67 12.61 -7.15
N PRO A 215 21.23 12.88 -5.91
CA PRO A 215 20.31 11.98 -5.23
C PRO A 215 18.95 11.90 -5.97
N TRP A 216 18.21 10.84 -5.70
CA TRP A 216 16.80 10.72 -6.08
C TRP A 216 15.99 11.75 -5.29
N LYS A 217 15.02 12.38 -5.95
CA LYS A 217 14.07 13.27 -5.29
C LYS A 217 12.68 12.69 -5.46
N ILE A 218 12.11 12.21 -4.35
CA ILE A 218 10.82 11.55 -4.30
C ILE A 218 9.81 12.49 -3.65
N GLY A 219 8.75 12.84 -4.37
CA GLY A 219 7.67 13.68 -3.85
C GLY A 219 6.73 12.90 -2.93
N ILE A 220 6.35 13.47 -1.81
CA ILE A 220 5.26 12.99 -0.97
C ILE A 220 4.02 13.79 -1.34
N ALA A 221 2.95 13.10 -1.73
CA ALA A 221 1.71 13.73 -2.13
C ALA A 221 1.08 14.54 -0.98
N ASN A 222 0.44 15.67 -1.31
CA ASN A 222 -0.35 16.40 -0.32
C ASN A 222 -1.68 15.66 -0.08
N PRO A 223 -1.95 15.14 1.13
CA PRO A 223 -3.13 14.32 1.41
C PRO A 223 -4.46 15.10 1.38
N ARG A 224 -4.42 16.43 1.27
CA ARG A 224 -5.61 17.30 1.22
C ARG A 224 -5.71 18.11 -0.06
N ASN A 225 -4.91 17.77 -1.06
CA ASN A 225 -5.05 18.34 -2.39
C ASN A 225 -5.87 17.39 -3.29
N GLU A 226 -7.14 17.73 -3.49
CA GLU A 226 -8.08 16.94 -4.29
C GLU A 226 -7.68 16.85 -5.77
N ASP A 227 -6.90 17.80 -6.27
CA ASP A 227 -6.44 17.83 -7.66
C ASP A 227 -5.22 16.92 -7.91
N GLY A 228 -4.58 16.39 -6.85
CA GLY A 228 -3.46 15.45 -6.93
C GLY A 228 -2.15 16.01 -7.51
N GLU A 229 -2.11 17.31 -7.81
CA GLU A 229 -0.99 17.95 -8.51
C GLU A 229 0.06 18.57 -7.57
N SER A 230 -0.21 18.68 -6.27
CA SER A 230 0.71 19.28 -5.31
C SER A 230 1.36 18.24 -4.40
N TYR A 231 2.60 18.54 -4.02
CA TYR A 231 3.37 17.76 -3.07
C TYR A 231 3.37 18.45 -1.71
N LEU A 232 3.20 17.67 -0.65
CA LEU A 232 3.46 18.09 0.72
C LEU A 232 4.93 18.47 0.91
N GLY A 233 5.79 17.64 0.39
CA GLY A 233 7.24 17.75 0.52
C GLY A 233 7.97 16.76 -0.36
N SER A 234 9.26 16.59 -0.11
CA SER A 234 10.07 15.62 -0.85
C SER A 234 11.16 15.00 0.00
N LEU A 235 11.43 13.72 -0.29
CA LEU A 235 12.58 12.98 0.23
C LEU A 235 13.75 13.04 -0.76
N THR A 236 14.94 13.24 -0.24
CA THR A 236 16.21 13.22 -0.98
C THR A 236 16.95 11.93 -0.63
N ILE A 237 16.99 10.96 -1.56
CA ILE A 237 17.48 9.59 -1.35
C ILE A 237 18.77 9.38 -2.13
N ASP A 238 19.85 8.96 -1.48
CA ASP A 238 21.09 8.54 -2.14
C ASP A 238 21.23 7.01 -2.11
N GLY A 239 20.96 6.37 -3.22
CA GLY A 239 21.08 4.91 -3.39
C GLY A 239 19.77 4.14 -3.41
N THR A 240 19.84 2.88 -2.97
CA THR A 240 18.72 1.94 -3.05
C THR A 240 17.92 1.94 -1.77
N CYS A 241 16.61 2.22 -1.87
CA CYS A 241 15.65 2.02 -0.80
C CYS A 241 14.24 1.89 -1.35
N SER A 242 13.32 1.46 -0.50
CA SER A 242 11.89 1.38 -0.77
C SER A 242 11.14 2.40 0.06
N ILE A 243 10.18 3.06 -0.57
CA ILE A 243 9.33 4.10 0.03
C ILE A 243 7.89 3.72 -0.26
N SER A 244 7.05 3.62 0.75
CA SER A 244 5.61 3.36 0.57
C SER A 244 4.78 4.31 1.40
N THR A 245 3.67 4.76 0.83
CA THR A 245 2.74 5.68 1.50
C THR A 245 1.37 5.07 1.60
N SER A 246 0.79 5.10 2.80
CA SER A 246 -0.61 4.83 3.08
C SER A 246 -1.33 6.10 3.48
N GLY A 247 -2.54 6.34 2.94
CA GLY A 247 -3.29 7.55 3.22
C GLY A 247 -4.79 7.39 3.05
N ASP A 248 -5.55 8.22 3.77
CA ASP A 248 -7.01 8.22 3.79
C ASP A 248 -7.64 8.84 2.53
N TYR A 249 -6.82 9.33 1.63
CA TYR A 249 -7.19 10.06 0.42
C TYR A 249 -7.13 9.25 -0.87
N GLU A 250 -6.60 8.01 -0.82
CA GLU A 250 -6.45 7.19 -2.03
C GLU A 250 -7.77 6.59 -2.49
N LYS A 251 -8.47 5.88 -1.59
CA LYS A 251 -9.74 5.20 -1.86
C LYS A 251 -10.69 5.45 -0.71
N TYR A 252 -11.72 6.23 -0.94
CA TYR A 252 -12.68 6.61 0.11
C TYR A 252 -14.05 6.98 -0.47
N VAL A 253 -15.04 6.98 0.40
CA VAL A 253 -16.36 7.55 0.15
C VAL A 253 -16.69 8.56 1.26
N ILE A 254 -17.41 9.62 0.92
CA ILE A 254 -17.92 10.58 1.91
C ILE A 254 -19.43 10.42 2.01
N GLU A 255 -19.91 10.10 3.21
CA GLU A 255 -21.33 10.08 3.54
C GLU A 255 -21.57 10.88 4.81
N ASP A 256 -22.57 11.78 4.79
CA ASP A 256 -22.91 12.69 5.91
C ASP A 256 -21.72 13.48 6.48
N GLY A 257 -20.73 13.79 5.62
CA GLY A 257 -19.52 14.54 6.00
C GLY A 257 -18.40 13.69 6.64
N VAL A 258 -18.62 12.39 6.79
CA VAL A 258 -17.61 11.43 7.28
C VAL A 258 -16.90 10.78 6.11
N ARG A 259 -15.55 10.73 6.17
CA ARG A 259 -14.71 10.04 5.20
C ARG A 259 -14.51 8.59 5.62
N TYR A 260 -14.96 7.64 4.79
CA TYR A 260 -14.73 6.22 4.96
C TYR A 260 -13.68 5.77 3.95
N HIS A 261 -12.47 5.54 4.41
CA HIS A 261 -11.34 5.13 3.56
C HIS A 261 -11.05 3.63 3.67
N HIS A 262 -10.23 3.11 2.78
CA HIS A 262 -9.97 1.68 2.60
C HIS A 262 -9.03 1.04 3.63
N ILE A 263 -8.33 1.84 4.43
CA ILE A 263 -7.42 1.31 5.48
C ILE A 263 -8.28 1.00 6.71
N LEU A 264 -8.57 -0.27 6.91
CA LEU A 264 -9.48 -0.72 7.98
C LEU A 264 -8.71 -1.05 9.26
N ASP A 265 -9.29 -0.68 10.41
CA ASP A 265 -8.84 -1.15 11.71
C ASP A 265 -9.31 -2.61 11.93
N PRO A 266 -8.39 -3.58 12.09
CA PRO A 266 -8.73 -4.98 12.30
C PRO A 266 -9.57 -5.27 13.55
N LYS A 267 -9.57 -4.36 14.53
CA LYS A 267 -10.32 -4.51 15.78
C LYS A 267 -11.80 -4.11 15.63
N THR A 268 -12.08 -3.15 14.76
CA THR A 268 -13.42 -2.57 14.62
C THR A 268 -14.08 -2.89 13.29
N GLY A 269 -13.29 -3.17 12.25
CA GLY A 269 -13.74 -3.34 10.87
C GLY A 269 -14.13 -2.03 10.18
N TYR A 270 -14.07 -0.89 10.88
CA TYR A 270 -14.24 0.45 10.33
C TYR A 270 -12.89 0.98 9.80
N PRO A 271 -12.91 2.04 8.97
CA PRO A 271 -11.69 2.80 8.68
C PRO A 271 -10.95 3.18 9.96
N ALA A 272 -9.62 3.08 9.92
CA ALA A 272 -8.78 3.45 11.05
C ALA A 272 -8.91 4.95 11.38
N ASP A 273 -8.95 5.27 12.65
CA ASP A 273 -9.11 6.63 13.19
C ASP A 273 -8.01 6.86 14.24
N SER A 274 -6.79 7.05 13.76
CA SER A 274 -5.59 7.23 14.60
C SER A 274 -5.10 8.68 14.69
N GLY A 275 -5.84 9.62 14.07
CA GLY A 275 -5.44 11.02 13.92
C GLY A 275 -4.43 11.23 12.79
N LEU A 276 -4.05 10.19 12.05
CA LEU A 276 -3.15 10.26 10.89
C LEU A 276 -3.95 10.29 9.58
N ILE A 277 -3.49 11.10 8.63
CA ILE A 277 -4.06 11.18 7.29
C ILE A 277 -3.11 10.64 6.21
N SER A 278 -1.82 10.54 6.53
CA SER A 278 -0.81 9.93 5.66
C SER A 278 0.36 9.42 6.48
N VAL A 279 0.92 8.27 6.08
CA VAL A 279 2.16 7.71 6.61
C VAL A 279 3.02 7.25 5.46
N THR A 280 4.24 7.81 5.36
CA THR A 280 5.25 7.39 4.40
C THR A 280 6.37 6.69 5.14
N ILE A 281 6.66 5.45 4.76
CA ILE A 281 7.74 4.63 5.32
C ILE A 281 8.90 4.55 4.35
N VAL A 282 10.11 4.65 4.87
CA VAL A 282 11.38 4.44 4.15
C VAL A 282 12.14 3.31 4.82
N CYS A 283 12.43 2.24 4.08
CA CYS A 283 13.26 1.14 4.56
C CYS A 283 13.89 0.37 3.37
N GLU A 284 14.61 -0.72 3.68
CA GLU A 284 15.32 -1.48 2.66
C GLU A 284 14.39 -2.32 1.77
N LYS A 285 13.33 -2.91 2.34
CA LYS A 285 12.46 -3.90 1.69
C LYS A 285 11.12 -3.29 1.29
N GLY A 286 10.70 -3.51 0.05
CA GLY A 286 9.45 -2.99 -0.48
C GLY A 286 8.22 -3.54 0.24
N TRP A 287 8.09 -4.86 0.39
CA TRP A 287 6.96 -5.47 1.10
C TRP A 287 6.82 -4.92 2.53
N LEU A 288 7.95 -4.65 3.18
CA LEU A 288 7.98 -4.16 4.55
C LEU A 288 7.58 -2.68 4.63
N SER A 289 8.07 -1.83 3.71
CA SER A 289 7.65 -0.42 3.67
C SER A 289 6.15 -0.30 3.43
N ASP A 290 5.58 -1.12 2.53
CA ASP A 290 4.15 -1.13 2.22
C ASP A 290 3.32 -1.61 3.43
N GLY A 291 3.69 -2.73 4.06
CA GLY A 291 3.02 -3.25 5.24
C GLY A 291 3.14 -2.36 6.48
N LEU A 292 4.32 -1.77 6.71
CA LEU A 292 4.53 -0.83 7.82
C LEU A 292 3.74 0.46 7.64
N SER A 293 3.61 1.00 6.42
CA SER A 293 2.82 2.20 6.20
C SER A 293 1.36 2.00 6.61
N THR A 294 0.81 0.82 6.32
CA THR A 294 -0.54 0.42 6.76
C THR A 294 -0.61 0.20 8.27
N ALA A 295 0.33 -0.57 8.86
CA ALA A 295 0.35 -0.82 10.30
C ALA A 295 0.43 0.48 11.11
N CYS A 296 1.37 1.36 10.75
CA CYS A 296 1.58 2.63 11.44
C CYS A 296 0.38 3.59 11.27
N PHE A 297 -0.26 3.58 10.11
CA PHE A 297 -1.48 4.34 9.90
C PHE A 297 -2.62 3.89 10.84
N VAL A 298 -2.73 2.58 11.08
CA VAL A 298 -3.77 2.01 11.98
C VAL A 298 -3.50 2.31 13.45
N ILE A 299 -2.24 2.19 13.91
CA ILE A 299 -1.91 2.33 15.34
C ILE A 299 -1.61 3.76 15.79
N GLY A 300 -1.36 4.68 14.86
CA GLY A 300 -0.99 6.05 15.18
C GLY A 300 0.50 6.25 15.42
N TYR A 301 0.90 7.52 15.57
CA TYR A 301 2.30 7.91 15.64
C TYR A 301 3.06 7.29 16.81
N GLU A 302 2.61 7.51 18.06
CA GLU A 302 3.36 7.11 19.26
C GLU A 302 3.58 5.59 19.33
N ASP A 303 2.52 4.81 19.02
CA ASP A 303 2.59 3.35 19.04
C ASP A 303 3.36 2.76 17.85
N SER A 304 3.63 3.56 16.81
CA SER A 304 4.44 3.16 15.66
C SER A 304 5.94 3.15 15.96
N LEU A 305 6.44 3.99 16.86
CA LEU A 305 7.89 4.14 17.09
C LEU A 305 8.61 2.84 17.46
N PRO A 306 8.10 2.00 18.40
CA PRO A 306 8.75 0.71 18.71
C PRO A 306 8.74 -0.27 17.53
N LEU A 307 7.71 -0.20 16.67
CA LEU A 307 7.61 -1.05 15.49
C LEU A 307 8.64 -0.64 14.44
N LEU A 308 8.79 0.66 14.20
CA LEU A 308 9.80 1.23 13.29
C LEU A 308 11.22 0.88 13.76
N GLU A 309 11.51 1.03 15.05
CA GLU A 309 12.81 0.63 15.63
C GLU A 309 13.09 -0.86 15.39
N THR A 310 12.09 -1.73 15.62
CA THR A 310 12.22 -3.19 15.42
C THR A 310 12.64 -3.53 13.99
N TYR A 311 12.16 -2.79 13.01
CA TYR A 311 12.44 -3.05 11.59
C TYR A 311 13.48 -2.12 10.97
N GLN A 312 14.07 -1.21 11.77
CA GLN A 312 15.04 -0.21 11.32
C GLN A 312 14.46 0.61 10.14
N ALA A 313 13.20 1.01 10.26
CA ALA A 313 12.48 1.79 9.29
C ALA A 313 12.30 3.23 9.79
N GLU A 314 12.22 4.16 8.85
CA GLU A 314 12.01 5.58 9.11
C GLU A 314 10.67 6.03 8.51
N ALA A 315 10.09 7.10 9.05
CA ALA A 315 8.78 7.54 8.64
C ALA A 315 8.59 9.06 8.55
N VAL A 316 7.65 9.46 7.69
CA VAL A 316 7.02 10.78 7.70
C VAL A 316 5.54 10.57 7.98
N PHE A 317 5.06 11.12 9.08
CA PHE A 317 3.65 11.09 9.48
C PHE A 317 3.00 12.44 9.21
N VAL A 318 1.75 12.42 8.78
CA VAL A 318 0.94 13.63 8.58
C VAL A 318 -0.36 13.47 9.36
N THR A 319 -0.64 14.41 10.25
CA THR A 319 -1.83 14.40 11.11
C THR A 319 -3.01 15.16 10.49
N GLU A 320 -4.20 14.95 11.04
CA GLU A 320 -5.42 15.71 10.68
C GLU A 320 -5.27 17.21 10.94
N ASP A 321 -4.48 17.58 11.95
CA ASP A 321 -4.17 18.97 12.30
C ASP A 321 -3.13 19.61 11.40
N LYS A 322 -2.71 18.90 10.33
CA LYS A 322 -1.68 19.34 9.36
C LYS A 322 -0.28 19.45 9.96
N GLU A 323 0.01 18.71 11.00
CA GLU A 323 1.35 18.56 11.51
C GLU A 323 2.10 17.46 10.73
N VAL A 324 3.37 17.68 10.49
CA VAL A 324 4.28 16.73 9.83
C VAL A 324 5.36 16.33 10.82
N ILE A 325 5.38 15.05 11.20
CA ILE A 325 6.35 14.47 12.12
C ILE A 325 7.29 13.60 11.30
N VAL A 326 8.60 13.82 11.46
CA VAL A 326 9.65 13.13 10.69
C VAL A 326 10.60 12.46 11.65
N THR A 327 10.78 11.14 11.51
CA THR A 327 11.72 10.39 12.36
C THR A 327 13.17 10.82 12.12
N ASP A 328 14.03 10.63 13.11
CA ASP A 328 15.40 11.17 13.14
C ASP A 328 16.23 10.85 11.89
N GLY A 329 16.11 9.63 11.36
CA GLY A 329 16.87 9.22 10.18
C GLY A 329 16.47 9.93 8.88
N LEU A 330 15.30 10.57 8.84
CA LEU A 330 14.83 11.31 7.66
C LEU A 330 14.92 12.85 7.81
N LYS A 331 15.24 13.39 8.98
CA LYS A 331 15.23 14.87 9.22
C LYS A 331 16.06 15.64 8.22
N ASP A 332 17.25 15.14 7.86
CA ASP A 332 18.13 15.77 6.87
C ASP A 332 17.76 15.43 5.41
N MET A 333 16.87 14.46 5.21
CA MET A 333 16.47 13.96 3.89
C MET A 333 15.12 14.51 3.45
N PHE A 334 14.26 14.90 4.37
CA PHE A 334 12.93 15.44 4.10
C PHE A 334 12.96 16.96 3.99
N THR A 335 12.17 17.48 3.06
CA THR A 335 11.95 18.94 2.90
C THR A 335 10.46 19.17 2.74
N LEU A 336 9.84 19.85 3.73
CA LEU A 336 8.47 20.34 3.63
C LEU A 336 8.39 21.49 2.61
N THR A 337 7.45 21.44 1.68
CA THR A 337 7.29 22.47 0.64
C THR A 337 5.93 23.18 0.68
N ASP A 338 4.92 22.53 1.25
CA ASP A 338 3.59 23.10 1.41
C ASP A 338 3.50 23.85 2.75
N SER A 339 3.37 25.18 2.66
CA SER A 339 3.31 26.07 3.83
C SER A 339 1.98 26.01 4.61
N SER A 340 1.00 25.22 4.14
CA SER A 340 -0.24 24.96 4.89
C SER A 340 -0.09 23.88 5.95
N TYR A 341 1.07 23.22 6.00
CA TYR A 341 1.46 22.23 7.01
C TYR A 341 2.63 22.77 7.85
N GLU A 342 2.77 22.26 9.06
CA GLU A 342 3.84 22.61 9.99
C GLU A 342 4.66 21.36 10.34
N GLN A 343 5.98 21.42 10.17
CA GLN A 343 6.83 20.36 10.66
C GLN A 343 7.08 20.56 12.15
N VAL A 344 6.70 19.55 12.95
CA VAL A 344 6.87 19.57 14.40
C VAL A 344 8.00 18.65 14.83
N GLU A 345 8.63 18.94 15.98
CA GLU A 345 9.64 18.05 16.58
C GLU A 345 8.94 16.89 17.30
N GLU A 346 9.63 15.73 17.38
CA GLU A 346 9.20 14.55 18.14
C GLU A 346 9.01 14.84 19.63
#